data_b9055d38f190e7533065c1c5f179a815
#
_entry.id   b9055d38f190e7533065c1c5f179a815
#
_cell.length_a   1.000
_cell.length_b   1.000
_cell.length_c   1.000
_cell.angle_alpha   90.00
_cell.angle_beta   90.00
_cell.angle_gamma   90.00
#
_symmetry.space_group_name_H-M   'P 1'
#
loop_
_entity.id
_entity.type
_entity.pdbx_description
1 polymer ?
#
loop_
_entity_poly.entity_id
_entity_poly.type
_entity_poly.pdbx_seq_one_letter_code
_entity_poly.pdbx_strand_id
1 'polypeptide(L)'
;MSRNIRYSDDFYRSIHMLTGLPIRRIQEYGRENNPFNILEHPMVLEPNEKQLQKINKLNEFISSYNLLRIEEEQNKIKFSGPQESGRYFTSLLGGVKDKERFIIAFLDNNNGIIETRTHSEGGLGSTVVYPREILKMAMANDCAKMILCHNHPSGNLVSSKEDKALTQRLVDIFRPLDIVIVDHIIVGGTRFISMAEEACLPVDTLDKANYDAIQLTDHGVKEELTQGYALSYGSM
;
A
#
# COMPACT_ATOMS: atom_id res chain seq x y z
N MET A 1 21.05 -4.82 31.23
CA MET A 1 20.60 -4.74 29.81
C MET A 1 21.30 -3.56 29.16
N SER A 2 22.16 -3.80 28.16
CA SER A 2 22.83 -2.73 27.41
C SER A 2 21.79 -1.96 26.60
N ARG A 3 21.50 -0.69 26.99
CA ARG A 3 20.68 0.21 26.16
C ARG A 3 21.35 0.38 24.81
N ASN A 4 20.57 0.38 23.72
CA ASN A 4 21.08 0.57 22.38
C ASN A 4 21.66 2.00 22.28
N ILE A 5 22.97 2.12 22.46
CA ILE A 5 23.73 3.37 22.64
C ILE A 5 23.48 4.35 21.49
N ARG A 6 23.30 3.83 20.28
CA ARG A 6 23.09 4.65 19.07
C ARG A 6 21.83 5.52 19.12
N TYR A 7 20.68 4.91 19.51
CA TYR A 7 19.41 5.65 19.57
C TYR A 7 19.37 6.67 20.71
N SER A 8 20.07 6.37 21.81
CA SER A 8 20.18 7.32 22.94
C SER A 8 20.95 8.56 22.55
N ASP A 9 22.06 8.43 21.83
CA ASP A 9 22.89 9.55 21.41
C ASP A 9 22.15 10.45 20.39
N ASP A 10 21.42 9.87 19.44
CA ASP A 10 20.62 10.62 18.48
C ASP A 10 19.48 11.39 19.19
N PHE A 11 18.82 10.75 20.15
CA PHE A 11 17.80 11.39 20.98
C PHE A 11 18.35 12.58 21.76
N TYR A 12 19.50 12.43 22.42
CA TYR A 12 20.12 13.50 23.19
C TYR A 12 20.56 14.68 22.31
N ARG A 13 21.14 14.40 21.14
CA ARG A 13 21.51 15.43 20.17
C ARG A 13 20.30 16.19 19.65
N SER A 14 19.23 15.48 19.32
CA SER A 14 18.00 16.09 18.83
C SER A 14 17.36 16.99 19.88
N ILE A 15 17.29 16.55 21.14
CA ILE A 15 16.80 17.39 22.25
C ILE A 15 17.68 18.63 22.40
N HIS A 16 19.01 18.47 22.40
CA HIS A 16 19.91 19.61 22.46
C HIS A 16 19.65 20.63 21.35
N MET A 17 19.58 20.18 20.10
CA MET A 17 19.37 21.04 18.95
C MET A 17 18.01 21.76 18.97
N LEU A 18 16.95 21.06 19.34
CA LEU A 18 15.60 21.58 19.33
C LEU A 18 15.32 22.51 20.51
N THR A 19 15.83 22.19 21.70
CA THR A 19 15.51 22.92 22.92
C THR A 19 16.57 23.92 23.36
N GLY A 20 17.83 23.69 22.97
CA GLY A 20 18.96 24.45 23.43
C GLY A 20 19.45 24.07 24.83
N LEU A 21 18.97 22.95 25.37
CA LEU A 21 19.52 22.39 26.62
C LEU A 21 20.97 21.96 26.41
N PRO A 22 21.89 22.17 27.39
CA PRO A 22 23.26 21.73 27.25
C PRO A 22 23.40 20.24 27.09
N ILE A 23 24.09 19.79 26.05
CA ILE A 23 24.22 18.34 25.73
C ILE A 23 24.83 17.54 26.88
N ARG A 24 25.77 18.13 27.63
CA ARG A 24 26.39 17.49 28.80
C ARG A 24 25.36 17.17 29.88
N ARG A 25 24.48 18.14 30.22
CA ARG A 25 23.42 17.94 31.23
C ARG A 25 22.44 16.85 30.83
N ILE A 26 22.07 16.82 29.54
CA ILE A 26 21.19 15.80 28.97
C ILE A 26 21.82 14.41 29.11
N GLN A 27 23.10 14.27 28.73
CA GLN A 27 23.83 13.00 28.78
C GLN A 27 24.09 12.53 30.22
N GLU A 28 24.48 13.44 31.13
CA GLU A 28 24.68 13.13 32.55
C GLU A 28 23.39 12.62 33.18
N TYR A 29 22.28 13.33 32.96
CA TYR A 29 20.98 12.90 33.48
C TYR A 29 20.55 11.53 32.90
N GLY A 30 20.69 11.33 31.60
CA GLY A 30 20.25 10.11 30.94
C GLY A 30 21.08 8.86 31.24
N ARG A 31 22.28 9.00 31.86
CA ARG A 31 23.08 7.87 32.33
C ARG A 31 22.46 7.19 33.56
N GLU A 32 21.90 7.97 34.47
CA GLU A 32 21.42 7.52 35.77
C GLU A 32 19.88 7.47 35.83
N ASN A 33 19.19 8.21 34.97
CA ASN A 33 17.75 8.38 35.01
C ASN A 33 17.09 7.95 33.69
N ASN A 34 15.75 7.91 33.72
CA ASN A 34 14.97 7.73 32.48
C ASN A 34 15.09 8.97 31.58
N PRO A 35 15.66 8.85 30.37
CA PRO A 35 15.87 10.01 29.48
C PRO A 35 14.57 10.65 28.99
N PHE A 36 13.45 9.95 29.00
CA PHE A 36 12.13 10.49 28.61
C PHE A 36 11.67 11.59 29.59
N ASN A 37 12.09 11.54 30.85
CA ASN A 37 11.77 12.56 31.84
C ASN A 37 12.24 13.96 31.42
N ILE A 38 13.23 14.06 30.52
CA ILE A 38 13.71 15.36 29.98
C ILE A 38 12.60 16.12 29.27
N LEU A 39 11.69 15.41 28.64
CA LEU A 39 10.50 15.96 27.97
C LEU A 39 9.25 15.89 28.87
N GLU A 40 9.06 14.81 29.59
CA GLU A 40 7.87 14.56 30.42
C GLU A 40 7.88 15.39 31.71
N HIS A 41 9.07 15.61 32.28
CA HIS A 41 9.29 16.35 33.52
C HIS A 41 10.46 17.35 33.37
N PRO A 42 10.34 18.36 32.49
CA PRO A 42 11.48 19.17 32.04
C PRO A 42 12.24 19.88 33.15
N MET A 43 11.58 20.12 34.28
CA MET A 43 12.22 20.78 35.44
C MET A 43 13.37 19.99 36.03
N VAL A 44 13.53 18.69 35.72
CA VAL A 44 14.67 17.85 36.14
C VAL A 44 16.03 18.36 35.64
N LEU A 45 16.00 19.15 34.54
CA LEU A 45 17.19 19.82 33.98
C LEU A 45 17.21 21.33 34.22
N GLU A 46 16.31 21.86 35.06
CA GLU A 46 16.22 23.31 35.38
C GLU A 46 16.38 24.20 34.13
N PRO A 47 15.52 24.05 33.10
CA PRO A 47 15.60 24.83 31.89
C PRO A 47 15.31 26.31 32.18
N ASN A 48 15.94 27.19 31.43
CA ASN A 48 15.52 28.59 31.44
C ASN A 48 14.17 28.73 30.70
N GLU A 49 13.53 29.91 30.82
CA GLU A 49 12.20 30.16 30.26
C GLU A 49 12.12 29.86 28.75
N LYS A 50 13.13 30.28 27.96
CA LYS A 50 13.18 30.02 26.51
C LYS A 50 13.32 28.52 26.17
N GLN A 51 14.09 27.80 26.96
CA GLN A 51 14.26 26.35 26.83
C GLN A 51 12.99 25.63 27.18
N LEU A 52 12.34 26.02 28.28
CA LEU A 52 11.06 25.44 28.70
C LEU A 52 9.96 25.68 27.64
N GLN A 53 9.86 26.86 27.06
CA GLN A 53 8.93 27.14 25.96
C GLN A 53 9.17 26.21 24.75
N LYS A 54 10.44 25.97 24.38
CA LYS A 54 10.77 25.05 23.29
C LYS A 54 10.42 23.59 23.60
N ILE A 55 10.64 23.14 24.84
CA ILE A 55 10.26 21.80 25.30
C ILE A 55 8.73 21.64 25.23
N ASN A 56 7.98 22.62 25.72
CA ASN A 56 6.52 22.60 25.66
C ASN A 56 6.02 22.54 24.20
N LYS A 57 6.61 23.32 23.32
CA LYS A 57 6.31 23.29 21.86
C LYS A 57 6.58 21.92 21.23
N LEU A 58 7.70 21.30 21.60
CA LEU A 58 8.05 19.96 21.13
C LEU A 58 7.05 18.93 21.63
N ASN A 59 6.64 19.01 22.88
CA ASN A 59 5.62 18.12 23.47
C ASN A 59 4.25 18.31 22.81
N GLU A 60 3.84 19.55 22.51
CA GLU A 60 2.63 19.83 21.72
C GLU A 60 2.72 19.17 20.35
N PHE A 61 3.85 19.30 19.66
CA PHE A 61 4.05 18.67 18.34
C PHE A 61 3.94 17.15 18.43
N ILE A 62 4.65 16.52 19.37
CA ILE A 62 4.61 15.06 19.56
C ILE A 62 3.19 14.58 19.84
N SER A 63 2.47 15.29 20.72
CA SER A 63 1.09 14.95 21.06
C SER A 63 0.15 15.08 19.86
N SER A 64 0.23 16.19 19.13
CA SER A 64 -0.57 16.44 17.93
C SER A 64 -0.27 15.42 16.82
N TYR A 65 1.01 15.07 16.62
CA TYR A 65 1.42 14.05 15.67
C TYR A 65 0.84 12.67 16.01
N ASN A 66 0.91 12.28 17.29
CA ASN A 66 0.37 11.01 17.72
C ASN A 66 -1.16 10.95 17.59
N LEU A 67 -1.87 12.04 17.92
CA LEU A 67 -3.32 12.11 17.76
C LEU A 67 -3.72 12.02 16.29
N LEU A 68 -3.03 12.75 15.41
CA LEU A 68 -3.29 12.70 13.98
C LEU A 68 -3.06 11.30 13.41
N ARG A 69 -1.98 10.62 13.83
CA ARG A 69 -1.73 9.22 13.44
C ARG A 69 -2.85 8.28 13.88
N ILE A 70 -3.34 8.43 15.11
CA ILE A 70 -4.45 7.62 15.61
C ILE A 70 -5.71 7.87 14.80
N GLU A 71 -6.01 9.12 14.49
CA GLU A 71 -7.17 9.50 13.69
C GLU A 71 -7.09 8.92 12.26
N GLU A 72 -5.95 9.04 11.61
CA GLU A 72 -5.74 8.45 10.28
C GLU A 72 -5.89 6.92 10.30
N GLU A 73 -5.30 6.24 11.29
CA GLU A 73 -5.44 4.78 11.41
C GLU A 73 -6.88 4.32 11.69
N GLN A 74 -7.65 5.10 12.45
CA GLN A 74 -9.07 4.81 12.72
C GLN A 74 -9.95 5.03 11.50
N ASN A 75 -9.60 5.98 10.62
CA ASN A 75 -10.36 6.32 9.42
C ASN A 75 -9.99 5.45 8.20
N LYS A 76 -8.92 4.66 8.27
CA LYS A 76 -8.56 3.73 7.18
C LYS A 76 -9.64 2.66 7.02
N ILE A 77 -10.10 2.50 5.79
CA ILE A 77 -10.92 1.35 5.42
C ILE A 77 -10.03 0.11 5.48
N LYS A 78 -10.39 -0.86 6.31
CA LYS A 78 -9.68 -2.14 6.45
C LYS A 78 -10.58 -3.27 5.99
N PHE A 79 -10.00 -4.24 5.29
CA PHE A 79 -10.74 -5.41 4.86
C PHE A 79 -10.47 -6.59 5.80
N SER A 80 -11.50 -7.07 6.47
CA SER A 80 -11.45 -8.29 7.30
C SER A 80 -11.67 -9.57 6.48
N GLY A 81 -12.15 -9.43 5.25
CA GLY A 81 -12.37 -10.55 4.36
C GLY A 81 -13.01 -10.18 3.02
N PRO A 82 -13.23 -11.19 2.15
CA PRO A 82 -13.72 -11.00 0.79
C PRO A 82 -15.09 -10.30 0.70
N GLN A 83 -15.94 -10.47 1.70
CA GLN A 83 -17.27 -9.85 1.71
C GLN A 83 -17.20 -8.31 1.85
N GLU A 84 -16.23 -7.81 2.62
CA GLU A 84 -16.05 -6.37 2.78
C GLU A 84 -15.40 -5.75 1.55
N SER A 85 -14.33 -6.37 1.03
CA SER A 85 -13.69 -5.93 -0.20
C SER A 85 -14.65 -5.98 -1.39
N GLY A 86 -15.44 -7.04 -1.51
CA GLY A 86 -16.46 -7.18 -2.55
C GLY A 86 -17.50 -6.09 -2.50
N ARG A 87 -18.04 -5.75 -1.32
CA ARG A 87 -18.98 -4.61 -1.16
C ARG A 87 -18.34 -3.27 -1.51
N TYR A 88 -17.09 -3.07 -1.09
CA TYR A 88 -16.35 -1.86 -1.42
C TYR A 88 -16.21 -1.69 -2.94
N PHE A 89 -15.73 -2.71 -3.66
CA PHE A 89 -15.58 -2.64 -5.11
C PHE A 89 -16.91 -2.58 -5.86
N THR A 90 -17.96 -3.23 -5.34
CA THR A 90 -19.31 -3.11 -5.89
C THR A 90 -19.82 -1.68 -5.81
N SER A 91 -19.51 -0.95 -4.72
CA SER A 91 -19.89 0.47 -4.61
C SER A 91 -19.17 1.35 -5.64
N LEU A 92 -17.97 0.99 -6.05
CA LEU A 92 -17.19 1.73 -7.05
C LEU A 92 -17.57 1.37 -8.50
N LEU A 93 -17.85 0.10 -8.78
CA LEU A 93 -17.98 -0.42 -10.14
C LEU A 93 -19.39 -0.87 -10.51
N GLY A 94 -20.28 -1.11 -9.55
CA GLY A 94 -21.60 -1.70 -9.81
C GLY A 94 -22.49 -0.87 -10.75
N GLY A 95 -22.26 0.44 -10.83
CA GLY A 95 -22.94 1.34 -11.76
C GLY A 95 -22.32 1.45 -13.16
N VAL A 96 -21.13 0.88 -13.38
CA VAL A 96 -20.38 1.00 -14.64
C VAL A 96 -20.81 -0.13 -15.58
N LYS A 97 -21.61 0.19 -16.59
CA LYS A 97 -22.20 -0.78 -17.53
C LYS A 97 -21.76 -0.59 -18.98
N ASP A 98 -21.07 0.49 -19.27
CA ASP A 98 -20.67 0.89 -20.63
C ASP A 98 -19.25 0.45 -20.97
N LYS A 99 -18.46 0.10 -19.99
CA LYS A 99 -17.04 -0.28 -20.16
C LYS A 99 -16.54 -1.17 -19.04
N GLU A 100 -15.47 -1.88 -19.35
CA GLU A 100 -14.73 -2.65 -18.36
C GLU A 100 -13.66 -1.76 -17.71
N ARG A 101 -13.56 -1.81 -16.40
CA ARG A 101 -12.55 -1.10 -15.60
C ARG A 101 -11.77 -2.09 -14.75
N PHE A 102 -10.47 -1.94 -14.76
CA PHE A 102 -9.59 -2.68 -13.87
C PHE A 102 -9.07 -1.74 -12.78
N ILE A 103 -9.39 -2.07 -11.55
CA ILE A 103 -9.05 -1.30 -10.34
C ILE A 103 -8.16 -2.15 -9.44
N ILE A 104 -7.23 -1.50 -8.75
CA ILE A 104 -6.35 -2.13 -7.78
C ILE A 104 -6.46 -1.37 -6.47
N ALA A 105 -6.66 -2.09 -5.37
CA ALA A 105 -6.45 -1.57 -4.02
C ALA A 105 -5.09 -2.02 -3.50
N PHE A 106 -4.24 -1.06 -3.14
CA PHE A 106 -2.96 -1.26 -2.49
C PHE A 106 -3.17 -1.23 -0.98
N LEU A 107 -2.69 -2.27 -0.29
CA LEU A 107 -2.97 -2.47 1.12
C LEU A 107 -1.67 -2.54 1.93
N ASP A 108 -1.76 -2.08 3.16
CA ASP A 108 -0.72 -2.30 4.17
C ASP A 108 -0.77 -3.73 4.76
N ASN A 109 0.16 -4.03 5.67
CA ASN A 109 0.23 -5.34 6.33
C ASN A 109 -1.04 -5.70 7.14
N ASN A 110 -1.82 -4.70 7.56
CA ASN A 110 -3.04 -4.85 8.34
C ASN A 110 -4.32 -4.86 7.48
N ASN A 111 -4.18 -5.00 6.16
CA ASN A 111 -5.25 -4.91 5.17
C ASN A 111 -5.97 -3.55 5.12
N GLY A 112 -5.34 -2.50 5.63
CA GLY A 112 -5.79 -1.12 5.48
C GLY A 112 -5.51 -0.63 4.07
N ILE A 113 -6.48 0.07 3.45
CA ILE A 113 -6.30 0.66 2.12
C ILE A 113 -5.29 1.82 2.24
N ILE A 114 -4.19 1.74 1.48
CA ILE A 114 -3.27 2.84 1.25
C ILE A 114 -3.81 3.72 0.12
N GLU A 115 -4.16 3.08 -0.99
CA GLU A 115 -4.70 3.75 -2.18
C GLU A 115 -5.57 2.78 -2.99
N THR A 116 -6.59 3.31 -3.66
CA THR A 116 -7.34 2.57 -4.69
C THR A 116 -7.24 3.32 -5.99
N ARG A 117 -6.79 2.65 -7.05
CA ARG A 117 -6.55 3.25 -8.36
C ARG A 117 -7.22 2.47 -9.49
N THR A 118 -7.86 3.20 -10.40
CA THR A 118 -8.19 2.65 -11.73
C THR A 118 -6.91 2.55 -12.53
N HIS A 119 -6.53 1.34 -12.91
CA HIS A 119 -5.34 1.08 -13.71
C HIS A 119 -5.65 1.26 -15.19
N SER A 120 -6.74 0.70 -15.66
CA SER A 120 -7.14 0.77 -17.07
C SER A 120 -8.65 0.77 -17.24
N GLU A 121 -9.08 1.36 -18.36
CA GLU A 121 -10.45 1.36 -18.84
C GLU A 121 -10.44 0.93 -20.32
N GLY A 122 -11.32 -0.01 -20.67
CA GLY A 122 -11.45 -0.51 -22.03
C GLY A 122 -12.81 -0.21 -22.64
N GLY A 123 -13.00 -0.56 -23.91
CA GLY A 123 -14.33 -0.62 -24.56
C GLY A 123 -15.17 -1.78 -24.02
N LEU A 124 -16.37 -1.98 -24.62
CA LEU A 124 -17.20 -3.13 -24.28
C LEU A 124 -16.43 -4.43 -24.59
N GLY A 125 -15.96 -5.11 -23.52
CA GLY A 125 -15.35 -6.42 -23.60
C GLY A 125 -13.84 -6.49 -23.76
N SER A 126 -13.08 -5.38 -23.58
CA SER A 126 -11.62 -5.50 -23.52
C SER A 126 -10.94 -4.37 -22.74
N THR A 127 -10.07 -4.74 -21.84
CA THR A 127 -9.22 -3.82 -21.06
C THR A 127 -7.78 -4.30 -21.11
N VAL A 128 -6.82 -3.38 -21.33
CA VAL A 128 -5.39 -3.71 -21.35
C VAL A 128 -4.78 -3.45 -20.00
N VAL A 129 -4.13 -4.46 -19.43
CA VAL A 129 -3.42 -4.38 -18.17
C VAL A 129 -1.92 -4.35 -18.42
N TYR A 130 -1.25 -3.33 -17.85
CA TYR A 130 0.20 -3.13 -17.98
C TYR A 130 0.91 -3.46 -16.65
N PRO A 131 1.49 -4.67 -16.49
CA PRO A 131 2.10 -5.09 -15.22
C PRO A 131 3.20 -4.15 -14.74
N ARG A 132 3.98 -3.54 -15.66
CA ARG A 132 5.02 -2.56 -15.30
C ARG A 132 4.48 -1.31 -14.63
N GLU A 133 3.28 -0.86 -15.04
CA GLU A 133 2.65 0.30 -14.40
C GLU A 133 2.13 -0.06 -13.03
N ILE A 134 1.54 -1.26 -12.88
CA ILE A 134 1.12 -1.76 -11.58
C ILE A 134 2.32 -1.86 -10.63
N LEU A 135 3.46 -2.36 -11.11
CA LEU A 135 4.69 -2.45 -10.32
C LEU A 135 5.14 -1.06 -9.83
N LYS A 136 5.15 -0.06 -10.70
CA LYS A 136 5.49 1.31 -10.31
C LYS A 136 4.55 1.85 -9.23
N MET A 137 3.24 1.61 -9.37
CA MET A 137 2.25 2.03 -8.38
C MET A 137 2.43 1.28 -7.06
N ALA A 138 2.66 -0.02 -7.08
CA ALA A 138 2.89 -0.83 -5.89
C ALA A 138 4.12 -0.36 -5.10
N MET A 139 5.22 -0.08 -5.81
CA MET A 139 6.45 0.46 -5.20
C MET A 139 6.26 1.88 -4.65
N ALA A 140 5.53 2.73 -5.36
CA ALA A 140 5.24 4.10 -4.90
C ALA A 140 4.37 4.13 -3.63
N ASN A 141 3.50 3.14 -3.47
CA ASN A 141 2.63 2.98 -2.31
C ASN A 141 3.27 2.20 -1.15
N ASP A 142 4.46 1.62 -1.36
CA ASP A 142 5.12 0.73 -0.38
C ASP A 142 4.13 -0.31 0.19
N CYS A 143 3.31 -0.89 -0.68
CA CYS A 143 2.24 -1.79 -0.28
C CYS A 143 2.77 -3.20 -0.01
N ALA A 144 2.17 -3.88 0.97
CA ALA A 144 2.48 -5.29 1.26
C ALA A 144 1.53 -6.24 0.53
N LYS A 145 0.33 -5.76 0.18
CA LYS A 145 -0.72 -6.59 -0.41
C LYS A 145 -1.51 -5.82 -1.46
N MET A 146 -2.15 -6.54 -2.36
CA MET A 146 -3.07 -5.97 -3.34
C MET A 146 -4.34 -6.79 -3.46
N ILE A 147 -5.46 -6.11 -3.74
CA ILE A 147 -6.68 -6.71 -4.25
C ILE A 147 -6.91 -6.18 -5.65
N LEU A 148 -7.09 -7.09 -6.58
CA LEU A 148 -7.46 -6.81 -7.95
C LEU A 148 -8.98 -6.77 -8.06
N CYS A 149 -9.51 -5.90 -8.92
CA CYS A 149 -10.93 -5.89 -9.21
C CYS A 149 -11.19 -5.44 -10.63
N HIS A 150 -12.16 -6.06 -11.29
CA HIS A 150 -12.75 -5.54 -12.51
C HIS A 150 -14.25 -5.79 -12.54
N ASN A 151 -14.96 -5.05 -13.37
CA ASN A 151 -16.37 -5.28 -13.60
C ASN A 151 -16.61 -5.99 -14.93
N HIS A 152 -17.61 -6.85 -14.95
CA HIS A 152 -18.21 -7.37 -16.17
C HIS A 152 -19.47 -6.56 -16.50
N PRO A 153 -19.46 -5.73 -17.55
CA PRO A 153 -20.64 -4.95 -17.97
C PRO A 153 -21.86 -5.82 -18.29
N SER A 154 -21.64 -7.05 -18.76
CA SER A 154 -22.67 -8.05 -19.00
C SER A 154 -23.40 -8.52 -17.72
N GLY A 155 -22.82 -8.28 -16.54
CA GLY A 155 -23.32 -8.77 -15.26
C GLY A 155 -22.98 -10.24 -14.98
N ASN A 156 -22.18 -10.89 -15.83
CA ASN A 156 -21.71 -12.26 -15.61
C ASN A 156 -20.75 -12.31 -14.41
N LEU A 157 -20.94 -13.27 -13.52
CA LEU A 157 -20.15 -13.44 -12.30
C LEU A 157 -19.28 -14.71 -12.34
N VAL A 158 -18.92 -15.17 -13.53
CA VAL A 158 -18.01 -16.32 -13.68
C VAL A 158 -16.63 -15.79 -14.01
N SER A 159 -15.61 -16.20 -13.25
CA SER A 159 -14.21 -15.88 -13.57
C SER A 159 -13.82 -16.59 -14.88
N SER A 160 -13.40 -15.82 -15.86
CA SER A 160 -12.96 -16.34 -17.17
C SER A 160 -11.58 -17.02 -17.05
N LYS A 161 -11.16 -17.69 -18.12
CA LYS A 161 -9.79 -18.22 -18.20
C LYS A 161 -8.77 -17.08 -18.24
N GLU A 162 -9.14 -15.98 -18.85
CA GLU A 162 -8.36 -14.76 -19.01
C GLU A 162 -8.14 -14.09 -17.65
N ASP A 163 -9.19 -13.99 -16.80
CA ASP A 163 -9.10 -13.47 -15.44
C ASP A 163 -8.12 -14.29 -14.61
N LYS A 164 -8.21 -15.62 -14.72
CA LYS A 164 -7.32 -16.55 -14.02
C LYS A 164 -5.87 -16.41 -14.52
N ALA A 165 -5.67 -16.32 -15.84
CA ALA A 165 -4.35 -16.15 -16.45
C ALA A 165 -3.71 -14.79 -16.07
N LEU A 166 -4.50 -13.70 -16.09
CA LEU A 166 -4.06 -12.39 -15.61
C LEU A 166 -3.64 -12.44 -14.15
N THR A 167 -4.51 -13.02 -13.32
CA THR A 167 -4.26 -13.09 -11.88
C THR A 167 -3.01 -13.91 -11.59
N GLN A 168 -2.85 -15.08 -12.25
CA GLN A 168 -1.65 -15.91 -12.13
C GLN A 168 -0.39 -15.11 -12.47
N ARG A 169 -0.41 -14.44 -13.62
CA ARG A 169 0.74 -13.65 -14.07
C ARG A 169 1.11 -12.53 -13.10
N LEU A 170 0.12 -11.86 -12.51
CA LEU A 170 0.38 -10.83 -11.50
C LEU A 170 0.89 -11.47 -10.19
N VAL A 171 0.39 -12.63 -9.77
CA VAL A 171 0.94 -13.38 -8.63
C VAL A 171 2.41 -13.71 -8.86
N ASP A 172 2.77 -14.24 -10.03
CA ASP A 172 4.15 -14.61 -10.37
C ASP A 172 5.10 -13.39 -10.42
N ILE A 173 4.59 -12.21 -10.78
CA ILE A 173 5.36 -10.97 -10.80
C ILE A 173 5.60 -10.40 -9.40
N PHE A 174 4.55 -10.40 -8.56
CA PHE A 174 4.58 -9.65 -7.30
C PHE A 174 5.05 -10.49 -6.10
N ARG A 175 4.83 -11.80 -6.14
CA ARG A 175 5.26 -12.69 -5.06
C ARG A 175 6.76 -12.65 -4.77
N PRO A 176 7.67 -12.64 -5.77
CA PRO A 176 9.11 -12.51 -5.54
C PRO A 176 9.53 -11.17 -4.90
N LEU A 177 8.63 -10.20 -4.87
CA LEU A 177 8.83 -8.87 -4.28
C LEU A 177 8.18 -8.75 -2.89
N ASP A 178 7.75 -9.87 -2.31
CA ASP A 178 7.00 -9.93 -1.04
C ASP A 178 5.68 -9.13 -1.05
N ILE A 179 5.10 -8.90 -2.23
CA ILE A 179 3.79 -8.28 -2.40
C ILE A 179 2.77 -9.37 -2.72
N VAL A 180 1.76 -9.51 -1.86
CA VAL A 180 0.76 -10.59 -1.97
C VAL A 180 -0.50 -10.10 -2.66
N ILE A 181 -0.92 -10.78 -3.72
CA ILE A 181 -2.29 -10.63 -4.25
C ILE A 181 -3.21 -11.48 -3.39
N VAL A 182 -4.05 -10.81 -2.59
CA VAL A 182 -4.91 -11.50 -1.60
C VAL A 182 -6.26 -11.89 -2.17
N ASP A 183 -6.72 -11.22 -3.22
CA ASP A 183 -7.96 -11.57 -3.92
C ASP A 183 -8.03 -10.94 -5.32
N HIS A 184 -8.94 -11.46 -6.14
CA HIS A 184 -9.42 -10.84 -7.36
C HIS A 184 -10.94 -10.85 -7.36
N ILE A 185 -11.53 -9.68 -7.24
CA ILE A 185 -12.97 -9.45 -7.16
C ILE A 185 -13.51 -9.17 -8.57
N ILE A 186 -14.57 -9.85 -8.96
CA ILE A 186 -15.28 -9.60 -10.21
C ILE A 186 -16.67 -9.06 -9.89
N VAL A 187 -16.97 -7.85 -10.35
CA VAL A 187 -18.23 -7.15 -10.08
C VAL A 187 -19.17 -7.28 -11.26
N GLY A 188 -20.39 -7.74 -11.02
CA GLY A 188 -21.49 -7.82 -12.00
C GLY A 188 -22.73 -7.08 -11.50
N GLY A 189 -22.85 -5.78 -11.80
CA GLY A 189 -23.93 -4.94 -11.31
C GLY A 189 -23.88 -4.78 -9.79
N THR A 190 -24.89 -5.26 -9.07
CA THR A 190 -24.96 -5.15 -7.59
C THR A 190 -24.37 -6.37 -6.86
N ARG A 191 -23.79 -7.31 -7.58
CA ARG A 191 -23.22 -8.54 -7.05
C ARG A 191 -21.74 -8.64 -7.40
N PHE A 192 -21.04 -9.51 -6.72
CA PHE A 192 -19.64 -9.82 -6.97
C PHE A 192 -19.34 -11.30 -6.69
N ILE A 193 -18.18 -11.74 -7.19
CA ILE A 193 -17.51 -12.96 -6.74
C ILE A 193 -16.09 -12.63 -6.31
N SER A 194 -15.55 -13.45 -5.42
CA SER A 194 -14.18 -13.45 -4.96
C SER A 194 -13.49 -14.72 -5.45
N MET A 195 -12.38 -14.57 -6.17
CA MET A 195 -11.60 -15.74 -6.61
C MET A 195 -10.97 -16.48 -5.43
N ALA A 196 -10.71 -15.80 -4.33
CA ALA A 196 -10.21 -16.42 -3.10
C ALA A 196 -11.29 -17.27 -2.43
N GLU A 197 -12.55 -16.78 -2.31
CA GLU A 197 -13.68 -17.56 -1.76
C GLU A 197 -14.02 -18.77 -2.64
N GLU A 198 -13.92 -18.63 -3.96
CA GLU A 198 -14.16 -19.74 -4.90
C GLU A 198 -12.99 -20.73 -5.00
N ALA A 199 -11.94 -20.54 -4.17
CA ALA A 199 -10.72 -21.35 -4.19
C ALA A 199 -10.07 -21.45 -5.58
N CYS A 200 -10.22 -20.41 -6.40
CA CYS A 200 -9.62 -20.31 -7.74
C CYS A 200 -8.58 -19.19 -7.86
N LEU A 201 -8.19 -18.56 -6.75
CA LEU A 201 -7.07 -17.65 -6.74
C LEU A 201 -5.77 -18.43 -7.00
N PRO A 202 -4.98 -18.04 -7.99
CA PRO A 202 -3.75 -18.75 -8.32
C PRO A 202 -2.73 -18.73 -7.19
N VAL A 203 -1.92 -19.77 -7.13
CA VAL A 203 -0.75 -19.84 -6.27
C VAL A 203 0.51 -19.53 -7.08
N ASP A 204 1.57 -19.12 -6.40
CA ASP A 204 2.88 -18.91 -7.02
C ASP A 204 3.38 -20.19 -7.69
N THR A 205 3.66 -20.11 -9.00
CA THR A 205 4.18 -21.22 -9.80
C THR A 205 5.70 -21.23 -9.88
N LEU A 206 6.39 -20.21 -9.34
CA LEU A 206 7.84 -19.99 -9.48
C LEU A 206 8.30 -19.80 -10.93
N ASP A 207 7.38 -19.55 -11.85
CA ASP A 207 7.70 -19.27 -13.24
C ASP A 207 8.37 -17.91 -13.42
N LYS A 208 9.03 -17.71 -14.57
CA LYS A 208 9.64 -16.41 -14.87
C LYS A 208 8.57 -15.35 -15.03
N ALA A 209 8.71 -14.25 -14.28
CA ALA A 209 7.83 -13.10 -14.39
C ALA A 209 7.82 -12.51 -15.81
N ASN A 210 6.64 -12.31 -16.36
CA ASN A 210 6.44 -11.69 -17.67
C ASN A 210 5.71 -10.34 -17.50
N TYR A 211 6.36 -9.25 -17.92
CA TYR A 211 5.89 -7.87 -17.76
C TYR A 211 5.26 -7.28 -19.03
N ASP A 212 4.99 -8.07 -20.05
CA ASP A 212 4.31 -7.59 -21.26
C ASP A 212 2.85 -7.21 -20.95
N ALA A 213 2.26 -6.34 -21.76
CA ALA A 213 0.86 -5.94 -21.63
C ALA A 213 -0.08 -7.15 -21.76
N ILE A 214 -1.14 -7.15 -20.98
CA ILE A 214 -2.16 -8.20 -20.98
C ILE A 214 -3.48 -7.59 -21.43
N GLN A 215 -4.15 -8.20 -22.38
CA GLN A 215 -5.47 -7.80 -22.81
C GLN A 215 -6.52 -8.67 -22.13
N LEU A 216 -7.41 -8.04 -21.37
CA LEU A 216 -8.63 -8.66 -20.86
C LEU A 216 -9.70 -8.57 -21.94
N THR A 217 -10.38 -9.66 -22.23
CA THR A 217 -11.52 -9.70 -23.15
C THR A 217 -12.66 -10.44 -22.50
N ASP A 218 -13.87 -9.92 -22.60
CA ASP A 218 -15.10 -10.55 -22.08
C ASP A 218 -15.49 -11.83 -22.88
N HIS A 219 -14.79 -12.09 -23.99
CA HIS A 219 -14.98 -13.27 -24.84
C HIS A 219 -13.62 -13.77 -25.37
N GLY A 220 -13.04 -14.75 -24.70
CA GLY A 220 -11.93 -15.61 -25.16
C GLY A 220 -10.80 -14.94 -25.95
N VAL A 221 -9.58 -15.18 -25.52
CA VAL A 221 -8.33 -14.64 -26.05
C VAL A 221 -8.25 -14.66 -27.58
N LYS A 222 -7.97 -13.52 -28.20
CA LYS A 222 -7.13 -13.48 -29.39
C LYS A 222 -5.71 -13.12 -28.99
N GLU A 223 -4.85 -14.11 -29.01
CA GLU A 223 -3.42 -13.88 -29.08
C GLU A 223 -3.12 -13.14 -30.39
N GLU A 224 -2.84 -11.84 -30.26
CA GLU A 224 -2.05 -11.11 -31.26
C GLU A 224 -1.75 -9.71 -30.71
N LEU A 225 -0.56 -9.54 -30.21
CA LEU A 225 0.24 -8.32 -30.39
C LEU A 225 1.65 -8.54 -29.84
N THR A 226 2.36 -9.48 -30.45
CA THR A 226 3.83 -9.43 -30.48
C THR A 226 4.22 -8.42 -31.56
N GLN A 227 4.27 -7.15 -31.23
CA GLN A 227 5.14 -6.21 -31.95
C GLN A 227 6.03 -5.52 -30.93
N GLY A 228 7.28 -5.94 -30.96
CA GLY A 228 8.33 -5.49 -30.09
C GLY A 228 8.53 -3.98 -30.16
N TYR A 229 8.67 -3.39 -28.99
CA TYR A 229 9.49 -2.20 -28.87
C TYR A 229 10.96 -2.63 -29.05
N ALA A 230 11.39 -2.69 -30.30
CA ALA A 230 12.80 -2.69 -30.63
C ALA A 230 13.36 -1.33 -30.20
N LEU A 231 14.05 -1.30 -29.08
CA LEU A 231 14.94 -0.20 -28.75
C LEU A 231 16.07 -0.22 -29.77
N SER A 232 15.97 0.64 -30.80
CA SER A 232 17.09 0.94 -31.68
C SER A 232 18.14 1.72 -30.87
N TYR A 233 19.11 1.02 -30.35
CA TYR A 233 20.38 1.65 -30.01
C TYR A 233 21.12 1.85 -31.33
N GLY A 234 20.99 3.07 -31.87
CA GLY A 234 21.84 3.53 -32.95
C GLY A 234 23.28 3.61 -32.47
N SER A 235 24.12 2.91 -33.19
CA SER A 235 25.57 3.03 -33.13
C SER A 235 26.02 4.46 -33.44
N MET A 236 26.77 5.07 -32.52
CA MET A 236 27.91 5.94 -32.79
C MET A 236 28.99 5.68 -31.75
#